data_bd68f1d9e04ad64ccca468311b527608
#
_entry.id   bd68f1d9e04ad64ccca468311b527608
#
_cell.length_a   1.000
_cell.length_b   1.000
_cell.length_c   1.000
_cell.angle_alpha   90.00
_cell.angle_beta   90.00
_cell.angle_gamma   90.00
#
_symmetry.space_group_name_H-M   'P 1'
#
loop_
_entity.id
_entity.type
_entity.pdbx_description
1 polymer ?
#
loop_
_entity_poly.entity_id
_entity_poly.type
_entity_poly.pdbx_seq_one_letter_code
_entity_poly.pdbx_strand_id
1 'polypeptide(L)'
;MDNPKCIYAGNPDQGRPWIFIPDTAEAKAKAIEEGYSAFSTMSFDYAPEKGKPEPTRYGSLWMDIDCKENPKRSISIVQDIVFYLETRYKVNPRSLRYFLSGGKGMHLEIPAATYGGKEGHPYLPQIQKVMLTRTFKIPLASIDGGCIDTQLYSGGKGKLLRAPNILRPDGKYKVEISYEELMNLPKDELLLLTCQPRNTSTDTVAPNLTAMSYWYDAAMAIETLLRQGKQSKEAINAILECSFIEHCWENQDTLSEPEWFRMVGVFISLGNVARPIIHEFSLGYPGYSYQETENKIAQAKCADRKITCEYIQEVYQCNRKCNVRSPG
;
A
#
# COMPACT_ATOMS: atom_id res chain seq x y z
N MET A 1 -11.14 -13.13 26.22
CA MET A 1 -9.68 -12.88 26.12
C MET A 1 -9.32 -13.09 24.67
N ASP A 2 -8.84 -12.05 23.98
CA ASP A 2 -8.41 -12.20 22.61
C ASP A 2 -7.19 -13.12 22.56
N ASN A 3 -7.25 -14.15 21.72
CA ASN A 3 -6.09 -15.01 21.50
C ASN A 3 -4.92 -14.15 21.01
N PRO A 4 -3.70 -14.33 21.53
CA PRO A 4 -2.55 -13.60 21.06
C PRO A 4 -2.36 -13.84 19.55
N LYS A 5 -2.17 -12.78 18.78
CA LYS A 5 -1.78 -12.90 17.37
C LYS A 5 -0.47 -13.67 17.28
N CYS A 6 -0.29 -14.44 16.23
CA CYS A 6 0.92 -15.21 15.98
C CYS A 6 1.56 -14.81 14.64
N ILE A 7 2.86 -15.06 14.52
CA ILE A 7 3.67 -14.68 13.37
C ILE A 7 4.57 -15.84 12.95
N TYR A 8 4.92 -15.94 11.68
CA TYR A 8 5.94 -16.88 11.23
C TYR A 8 7.33 -16.32 11.43
N ALA A 9 8.21 -17.15 12.00
CA ALA A 9 9.65 -16.90 12.05
C ALA A 9 10.39 -17.90 11.15
N GLY A 10 11.45 -17.48 10.51
CA GLY A 10 12.26 -18.29 9.61
C GLY A 10 13.72 -17.84 9.56
N ASN A 11 14.54 -18.64 8.90
CA ASN A 11 15.92 -18.26 8.59
C ASN A 11 16.16 -18.49 7.09
N PRO A 12 16.06 -17.43 6.27
CA PRO A 12 16.24 -17.54 4.83
C PRO A 12 17.66 -17.95 4.42
N ASP A 13 18.68 -17.68 5.26
CA ASP A 13 20.07 -18.01 4.95
C ASP A 13 20.37 -19.51 5.16
N GLN A 14 19.64 -20.15 6.07
CA GLN A 14 19.86 -21.55 6.44
C GLN A 14 18.78 -22.49 5.89
N GLY A 15 17.75 -21.96 5.21
CA GLY A 15 16.65 -22.78 4.70
C GLY A 15 15.86 -23.53 5.78
N ARG A 16 15.88 -23.07 7.03
CA ARG A 16 15.14 -23.71 8.13
C ARG A 16 13.64 -23.66 7.88
N PRO A 17 12.89 -24.71 8.29
CA PRO A 17 11.43 -24.66 8.29
C PRO A 17 10.92 -23.46 9.10
N TRP A 18 9.85 -22.82 8.61
CA TRP A 18 9.23 -21.73 9.34
C TRP A 18 8.47 -22.25 10.54
N ILE A 19 8.61 -21.58 11.67
CA ILE A 19 7.83 -21.84 12.89
C ILE A 19 6.77 -20.76 13.09
N PHE A 20 5.71 -21.11 13.81
CA PHE A 20 4.62 -20.20 14.13
C PHE A 20 4.67 -19.88 15.62
N ILE A 21 4.88 -18.61 15.96
CA ILE A 21 5.14 -18.16 17.33
C ILE A 21 4.21 -16.98 17.68
N PRO A 22 3.97 -16.70 18.97
CA PRO A 22 3.27 -15.49 19.37
C PRO A 22 3.94 -14.23 18.81
N ASP A 23 3.14 -13.25 18.36
CA ASP A 23 3.64 -11.97 17.85
C ASP A 23 3.92 -11.00 19.01
N THR A 24 4.90 -11.36 19.85
CA THR A 24 5.38 -10.56 20.98
C THR A 24 6.88 -10.32 20.86
N ALA A 25 7.36 -9.26 21.52
CA ALA A 25 8.78 -8.95 21.54
C ALA A 25 9.61 -10.09 22.16
N GLU A 26 9.11 -10.69 23.22
CA GLU A 26 9.78 -11.79 23.94
C GLU A 26 9.90 -13.05 23.07
N ALA A 27 8.82 -13.43 22.39
CA ALA A 27 8.82 -14.59 21.50
C ALA A 27 9.75 -14.38 20.30
N LYS A 28 9.79 -13.18 19.74
CA LYS A 28 10.71 -12.81 18.66
C LYS A 28 12.17 -12.83 19.11
N ALA A 29 12.47 -12.27 20.30
CA ALA A 29 13.82 -12.30 20.87
C ALA A 29 14.30 -13.73 21.07
N LYS A 30 13.47 -14.60 21.69
CA LYS A 30 13.77 -16.01 21.85
C LYS A 30 14.01 -16.72 20.52
N ALA A 31 13.17 -16.47 19.51
CA ALA A 31 13.36 -17.04 18.17
C ALA A 31 14.70 -16.60 17.55
N ILE A 32 15.12 -15.34 17.76
CA ILE A 32 16.44 -14.87 17.30
C ILE A 32 17.58 -15.62 17.99
N GLU A 33 17.49 -15.83 19.31
CA GLU A 33 18.48 -16.64 20.06
C GLU A 33 18.55 -18.08 19.56
N GLU A 34 17.42 -18.65 19.11
CA GLU A 34 17.33 -19.98 18.52
C GLU A 34 17.79 -20.02 17.05
N GLY A 35 18.21 -18.88 16.48
CA GLY A 35 18.77 -18.78 15.13
C GLY A 35 17.74 -18.48 14.03
N TYR A 36 16.53 -18.01 14.36
CA TYR A 36 15.59 -17.48 13.39
C TYR A 36 15.89 -16.00 13.15
N SER A 37 16.19 -15.63 11.94
CA SER A 37 16.68 -14.27 11.59
C SER A 37 15.66 -13.36 10.94
N ALA A 38 14.47 -13.86 10.63
CA ALA A 38 13.45 -13.14 9.89
C ALA A 38 12.03 -13.50 10.33
N PHE A 39 11.11 -12.54 10.20
CA PHE A 39 9.70 -12.67 10.56
C PHE A 39 8.80 -12.34 9.37
N SER A 40 7.61 -12.96 9.31
CA SER A 40 6.65 -12.61 8.27
C SER A 40 6.17 -11.16 8.44
N THR A 41 5.78 -10.55 7.32
CA THR A 41 5.24 -9.18 7.31
C THR A 41 3.86 -9.07 7.92
N MET A 42 3.25 -10.21 8.26
CA MET A 42 1.88 -10.31 8.80
C MET A 42 1.82 -11.26 9.98
N SER A 43 0.99 -10.92 10.94
CA SER A 43 0.54 -11.80 12.01
C SER A 43 -0.89 -12.30 11.73
N PHE A 44 -1.31 -13.30 12.46
CA PHE A 44 -2.52 -14.07 12.21
C PHE A 44 -3.22 -14.39 13.55
N ASP A 45 -4.55 -14.50 13.51
CA ASP A 45 -5.33 -15.03 14.64
C ASP A 45 -5.16 -16.55 14.81
N TYR A 46 -4.91 -17.28 13.72
CA TYR A 46 -4.54 -18.70 13.70
C TYR A 46 -3.73 -19.05 12.45
N ALA A 47 -3.06 -20.20 12.47
CA ALA A 47 -2.25 -20.65 11.34
C ALA A 47 -3.12 -20.95 10.10
N PRO A 48 -2.76 -20.44 8.91
CA PRO A 48 -3.44 -20.81 7.67
C PRO A 48 -3.37 -22.30 7.42
N GLU A 49 -4.52 -22.94 7.22
CA GLU A 49 -4.63 -24.37 6.93
C GLU A 49 -5.52 -24.60 5.70
N LYS A 50 -5.09 -25.53 4.81
CA LYS A 50 -5.87 -25.89 3.63
C LYS A 50 -7.24 -26.48 4.02
N GLY A 51 -8.31 -25.91 3.46
CA GLY A 51 -9.69 -26.36 3.71
C GLY A 51 -10.36 -25.74 4.93
N LYS A 52 -9.66 -24.90 5.70
CA LYS A 52 -10.24 -24.04 6.72
C LYS A 52 -10.54 -22.64 6.18
N PRO A 53 -11.41 -21.85 6.84
CA PRO A 53 -11.55 -20.44 6.53
C PRO A 53 -10.20 -19.72 6.53
N GLU A 54 -10.09 -18.65 5.76
CA GLU A 54 -8.89 -17.82 5.78
C GLU A 54 -8.77 -17.11 7.13
N PRO A 55 -7.60 -17.16 7.80
CA PRO A 55 -7.38 -16.42 9.03
C PRO A 55 -7.40 -14.93 8.79
N THR A 56 -7.76 -14.16 9.81
CA THR A 56 -7.55 -12.72 9.79
C THR A 56 -6.06 -12.43 9.82
N ARG A 57 -5.60 -11.60 8.89
CA ARG A 57 -4.22 -11.14 8.80
C ARG A 57 -4.13 -9.71 9.28
N TYR A 58 -3.08 -9.43 10.05
CA TYR A 58 -2.79 -8.13 10.64
C TYR A 58 -1.37 -7.74 10.24
N GLY A 59 -1.13 -6.47 10.04
CA GLY A 59 0.22 -6.01 9.76
C GLY A 59 0.29 -4.63 9.15
N SER A 60 1.47 -4.05 9.19
CA SER A 60 1.81 -2.82 8.51
C SER A 60 1.83 -3.02 7.00
N LEU A 61 1.69 -1.95 6.24
CA LEU A 61 2.00 -1.95 4.82
C LEU A 61 3.53 -1.83 4.68
N TRP A 62 4.16 -2.90 4.29
CA TRP A 62 5.60 -2.94 4.03
C TRP A 62 5.87 -2.72 2.55
N MET A 63 6.86 -1.91 2.24
CA MET A 63 7.43 -1.79 0.90
C MET A 63 8.89 -2.25 0.94
N ASP A 64 9.22 -3.22 0.11
CA ASP A 64 10.60 -3.69 -0.12
C ASP A 64 11.05 -3.11 -1.45
N ILE A 65 11.99 -2.18 -1.40
CA ILE A 65 12.40 -1.36 -2.54
C ILE A 65 13.86 -1.69 -2.87
N ASP A 66 14.06 -2.54 -3.87
CA ASP A 66 15.35 -3.06 -4.28
C ASP A 66 15.75 -2.54 -5.67
N CYS A 67 16.78 -1.71 -5.71
CA CYS A 67 17.40 -1.23 -6.96
C CYS A 67 18.78 -1.88 -7.13
N LYS A 68 18.81 -3.05 -7.76
CA LYS A 68 19.98 -3.97 -7.81
C LYS A 68 21.27 -3.29 -8.25
N GLU A 69 21.22 -2.40 -9.23
CA GLU A 69 22.40 -1.75 -9.82
C GLU A 69 22.79 -0.44 -9.11
N ASN A 70 21.82 0.16 -8.39
CA ASN A 70 22.06 1.44 -7.71
C ASN A 70 21.28 1.52 -6.38
N PRO A 71 21.84 1.07 -5.26
CA PRO A 71 21.19 1.16 -3.95
C PRO A 71 20.78 2.59 -3.54
N LYS A 72 21.52 3.62 -4.01
CA LYS A 72 21.17 5.02 -3.73
C LYS A 72 19.82 5.43 -4.35
N ARG A 73 19.41 4.77 -5.45
CA ARG A 73 18.12 5.00 -6.09
C ARG A 73 16.97 4.55 -5.17
N SER A 74 17.13 3.44 -4.43
CA SER A 74 16.11 3.00 -3.48
C SER A 74 15.86 4.03 -2.37
N ILE A 75 16.93 4.73 -1.92
CA ILE A 75 16.82 5.83 -0.96
C ILE A 75 15.99 6.98 -1.56
N SER A 76 16.28 7.39 -2.80
CA SER A 76 15.52 8.44 -3.48
C SER A 76 14.04 8.09 -3.61
N ILE A 77 13.74 6.85 -4.02
CA ILE A 77 12.36 6.38 -4.17
C ILE A 77 11.62 6.44 -2.82
N VAL A 78 12.26 6.03 -1.72
CA VAL A 78 11.65 6.15 -0.39
C VAL A 78 11.39 7.60 -0.02
N GLN A 79 12.34 8.51 -0.30
CA GLN A 79 12.16 9.96 -0.07
C GLN A 79 10.95 10.50 -0.85
N ASP A 80 10.82 10.14 -2.14
CA ASP A 80 9.69 10.55 -2.99
C ASP A 80 8.36 10.00 -2.48
N ILE A 81 8.32 8.73 -2.06
CA ILE A 81 7.13 8.10 -1.48
C ILE A 81 6.72 8.84 -0.19
N VAL A 82 7.67 9.13 0.68
CA VAL A 82 7.40 9.82 1.95
C VAL A 82 6.85 11.22 1.70
N PHE A 83 7.45 11.97 0.78
CA PHE A 83 6.95 13.29 0.37
C PHE A 83 5.51 13.21 -0.17
N TYR A 84 5.22 12.21 -0.98
CA TYR A 84 3.88 11.98 -1.50
C TYR A 84 2.87 11.65 -0.38
N LEU A 85 3.22 10.77 0.56
CA LEU A 85 2.35 10.41 1.68
C LEU A 85 2.06 11.61 2.59
N GLU A 86 3.07 12.44 2.84
CA GLU A 86 2.93 13.66 3.63
C GLU A 86 2.04 14.70 2.94
N THR A 87 2.29 14.98 1.66
CA THR A 87 1.56 16.01 0.93
C THR A 87 0.11 15.61 0.67
N ARG A 88 -0.12 14.38 0.22
CA ARG A 88 -1.45 13.91 -0.18
C ARG A 88 -2.30 13.43 0.99
N TYR A 89 -1.74 12.61 1.87
CA TYR A 89 -2.50 11.97 2.94
C TYR A 89 -2.26 12.57 4.32
N LYS A 90 -1.43 13.60 4.41
CA LYS A 90 -1.08 14.25 5.68
C LYS A 90 -0.49 13.26 6.70
N VAL A 91 0.22 12.26 6.20
CA VAL A 91 0.95 11.32 7.04
C VAL A 91 2.12 12.04 7.68
N ASN A 92 2.28 11.93 9.00
CA ASN A 92 3.49 12.43 9.66
C ASN A 92 4.66 11.47 9.35
N PRO A 93 5.72 11.92 8.64
CA PRO A 93 6.84 11.05 8.29
C PRO A 93 7.52 10.39 9.49
N ARG A 94 7.53 11.04 10.67
CA ARG A 94 8.08 10.46 11.90
C ARG A 94 7.25 9.33 12.49
N SER A 95 6.04 9.08 11.99
CA SER A 95 5.23 7.91 12.36
C SER A 95 5.51 6.67 11.50
N LEU A 96 6.36 6.81 10.48
CA LEU A 96 6.79 5.73 9.60
C LEU A 96 8.13 5.15 10.09
N ARG A 97 8.46 3.95 9.64
CA ARG A 97 9.75 3.32 9.97
C ARG A 97 10.54 3.02 8.71
N TYR A 98 11.81 3.30 8.77
CA TYR A 98 12.73 3.25 7.64
C TYR A 98 13.88 2.30 7.93
N PHE A 99 14.18 1.40 6.98
CA PHE A 99 15.26 0.44 7.16
C PHE A 99 16.13 0.38 5.93
N LEU A 100 17.43 0.53 6.12
CA LEU A 100 18.42 0.11 5.13
C LEU A 100 18.50 -1.42 5.19
N SER A 101 18.34 -2.12 4.06
CA SER A 101 18.28 -3.58 4.06
C SER A 101 19.62 -4.27 4.34
N GLY A 102 20.72 -3.49 4.31
CA GLY A 102 22.09 -4.01 4.36
C GLY A 102 22.56 -4.61 3.04
N GLY A 103 21.72 -4.64 2.02
CA GLY A 103 22.00 -5.13 0.68
C GLY A 103 21.78 -4.05 -0.37
N LYS A 104 20.77 -4.23 -1.22
CA LYS A 104 20.55 -3.44 -2.43
C LYS A 104 19.43 -2.40 -2.29
N GLY A 105 18.76 -2.33 -1.16
CA GLY A 105 17.55 -1.54 -1.05
C GLY A 105 17.20 -1.04 0.34
N MET A 106 15.99 -0.56 0.43
CA MET A 106 15.35 -0.08 1.65
C MET A 106 14.01 -0.78 1.88
N HIS A 107 13.62 -0.86 3.15
CA HIS A 107 12.24 -1.18 3.51
C HIS A 107 11.60 0.05 4.15
N LEU A 108 10.37 0.32 3.74
CA LEU A 108 9.49 1.31 4.36
C LEU A 108 8.35 0.56 5.04
N GLU A 109 8.12 0.84 6.31
CA GLU A 109 6.97 0.33 7.07
C GLU A 109 5.98 1.46 7.35
N ILE A 110 4.75 1.29 6.88
CA ILE A 110 3.63 2.17 7.17
C ILE A 110 2.73 1.43 8.16
N PRO A 111 2.64 1.89 9.42
CA PRO A 111 1.85 1.21 10.45
C PRO A 111 0.38 1.06 10.08
N ALA A 112 -0.24 -0.05 10.46
CA ALA A 112 -1.66 -0.32 10.21
C ALA A 112 -2.58 0.78 10.75
N ALA A 113 -2.19 1.45 11.84
CA ALA A 113 -2.91 2.59 12.39
C ALA A 113 -3.00 3.78 11.44
N THR A 114 -1.99 3.98 10.59
CA THR A 114 -1.90 5.11 9.67
C THR A 114 -2.90 4.99 8.52
N TYR A 115 -3.10 3.78 8.00
CA TYR A 115 -3.98 3.55 6.84
C TYR A 115 -5.32 2.88 7.18
N GLY A 116 -5.65 2.65 8.46
CA GLY A 116 -6.93 2.07 8.88
C GLY A 116 -6.98 0.55 8.94
N GLY A 117 -5.87 -0.15 8.74
CA GLY A 117 -5.80 -1.62 8.72
C GLY A 117 -5.68 -2.32 10.07
N LYS A 118 -5.95 -1.64 11.19
CA LYS A 118 -5.76 -2.19 12.55
C LYS A 118 -6.59 -3.44 12.84
N GLU A 119 -7.81 -3.48 12.34
CA GLU A 119 -8.74 -4.59 12.56
C GLU A 119 -8.33 -5.85 11.80
N GLY A 120 -7.36 -5.71 10.88
CA GLY A 120 -6.94 -6.78 10.02
C GLY A 120 -8.00 -7.16 8.98
N HIS A 121 -7.63 -8.09 8.09
CA HIS A 121 -8.54 -8.60 7.06
C HIS A 121 -8.05 -9.95 6.54
N PRO A 122 -8.93 -10.94 6.23
CA PRO A 122 -8.49 -12.23 5.64
C PRO A 122 -7.70 -12.06 4.34
N TYR A 123 -7.99 -11.02 3.56
CA TYR A 123 -7.34 -10.71 2.27
C TYR A 123 -6.44 -9.48 2.35
N LEU A 124 -5.89 -9.16 3.52
CA LEU A 124 -5.04 -7.98 3.72
C LEU A 124 -3.88 -7.88 2.70
N PRO A 125 -3.14 -8.96 2.36
CA PRO A 125 -2.09 -8.87 1.35
C PRO A 125 -2.60 -8.43 -0.01
N GLN A 126 -3.75 -8.96 -0.44
CA GLN A 126 -4.35 -8.62 -1.73
C GLN A 126 -4.84 -7.16 -1.75
N ILE A 127 -5.42 -6.69 -0.66
CA ILE A 127 -5.81 -5.29 -0.50
C ILE A 127 -4.58 -4.38 -0.58
N GLN A 128 -3.50 -4.71 0.16
CA GLN A 128 -2.24 -3.97 0.10
C GLN A 128 -1.62 -4.00 -1.30
N LYS A 129 -1.73 -5.11 -2.02
CA LYS A 129 -1.31 -5.19 -3.42
C LYS A 129 -2.13 -4.24 -4.30
N VAL A 130 -3.45 -4.21 -4.14
CA VAL A 130 -4.33 -3.29 -4.87
C VAL A 130 -3.97 -1.84 -4.54
N MET A 131 -3.73 -1.51 -3.26
CA MET A 131 -3.21 -0.19 -2.88
C MET A 131 -2.00 0.20 -3.74
N LEU A 132 -1.03 -0.66 -3.92
CA LEU A 132 0.23 -0.32 -4.58
C LEU A 132 0.20 -0.43 -6.11
N THR A 133 -0.69 -1.24 -6.67
CA THR A 133 -0.62 -1.56 -8.11
C THR A 133 -1.78 -1.02 -8.92
N ARG A 134 -2.91 -0.66 -8.31
CA ARG A 134 -4.12 -0.31 -9.05
C ARG A 134 -4.72 1.04 -8.71
N THR A 135 -4.72 1.42 -7.44
CA THR A 135 -5.22 2.74 -6.99
C THR A 135 -4.16 3.83 -7.06
N PHE A 136 -2.93 3.43 -7.25
CA PHE A 136 -1.81 4.34 -7.30
C PHE A 136 -0.93 4.02 -8.50
N LYS A 137 -1.12 4.80 -9.49
CA LYS A 137 0.06 5.35 -10.12
C LYS A 137 0.57 6.46 -9.17
N ILE A 138 1.12 6.11 -7.98
CA ILE A 138 2.18 6.97 -7.44
C ILE A 138 3.00 7.30 -8.68
N PRO A 139 3.67 8.46 -8.82
CA PRO A 139 4.67 8.57 -9.87
C PRO A 139 5.74 7.47 -9.70
N LEU A 140 5.25 6.27 -9.73
CA LEU A 140 5.89 4.97 -9.80
C LEU A 140 6.47 4.77 -11.20
N ALA A 141 6.29 5.74 -12.13
CA ALA A 141 7.15 5.87 -13.27
C ALA A 141 8.63 5.92 -12.84
N SER A 142 8.93 6.41 -11.64
CA SER A 142 10.24 6.21 -11.01
C SER A 142 10.43 4.80 -10.42
N ILE A 143 9.37 4.04 -10.21
CA ILE A 143 9.36 2.64 -9.76
C ILE A 143 9.28 1.69 -10.96
N ASP A 144 9.09 2.20 -12.16
CA ASP A 144 9.07 1.52 -13.44
C ASP A 144 10.45 0.91 -13.83
N GLY A 145 11.00 0.16 -12.97
CA GLY A 145 12.19 -0.65 -13.14
C GLY A 145 12.12 -1.89 -12.25
N GLY A 146 10.91 -2.24 -11.73
CA GLY A 146 10.73 -3.40 -10.88
C GLY A 146 11.37 -3.26 -9.50
N CYS A 147 11.53 -2.04 -8.99
CA CYS A 147 12.19 -1.79 -7.71
C CYS A 147 11.32 -2.19 -6.50
N ILE A 148 9.99 -2.24 -6.60
CA ILE A 148 9.13 -2.72 -5.51
C ILE A 148 8.87 -4.21 -5.67
N ASP A 149 9.22 -4.99 -4.63
CA ASP A 149 8.91 -6.42 -4.61
C ASP A 149 7.42 -6.66 -4.25
N THR A 150 6.61 -6.90 -5.29
CA THR A 150 5.19 -7.20 -5.13
C THR A 150 4.91 -8.61 -4.58
N GLN A 151 5.92 -9.48 -4.43
CA GLN A 151 5.76 -10.81 -3.83
C GLN A 151 5.43 -10.72 -2.33
N LEU A 152 5.75 -9.60 -1.67
CA LEU A 152 5.31 -9.30 -0.29
C LEU A 152 3.80 -9.49 -0.10
N TYR A 153 3.02 -9.30 -1.17
CA TYR A 153 1.54 -9.29 -1.14
C TYR A 153 0.94 -10.56 -1.77
N SER A 154 1.69 -11.65 -1.84
CA SER A 154 1.22 -12.89 -2.49
C SER A 154 0.22 -13.71 -1.67
N GLY A 155 -0.04 -13.35 -0.43
CA GLY A 155 -0.91 -14.13 0.48
C GLY A 155 -0.20 -15.30 1.15
N GLY A 156 -0.96 -16.31 1.60
CA GLY A 156 -0.42 -17.47 2.32
C GLY A 156 0.21 -17.07 3.67
N LYS A 157 1.44 -17.49 3.90
CA LYS A 157 2.21 -17.20 5.12
C LYS A 157 2.85 -15.80 5.15
N GLY A 158 2.69 -15.01 4.08
CA GLY A 158 3.41 -13.77 3.88
C GLY A 158 4.87 -14.00 3.45
N LYS A 159 5.65 -12.93 3.44
CA LYS A 159 7.10 -12.97 3.14
C LYS A 159 7.89 -12.67 4.40
N LEU A 160 9.01 -13.34 4.57
CA LEU A 160 9.92 -13.08 5.67
C LEU A 160 10.77 -11.83 5.37
N LEU A 161 10.78 -10.89 6.28
CA LEU A 161 11.74 -9.80 6.32
C LEU A 161 12.71 -10.02 7.47
N ARG A 162 14.01 -9.87 7.19
CA ARG A 162 15.06 -9.98 8.21
C ARG A 162 14.79 -8.99 9.34
N ALA A 163 14.98 -9.44 10.58
CA ALA A 163 14.95 -8.56 11.74
C ALA A 163 16.10 -7.53 11.69
N PRO A 164 15.92 -6.33 12.25
CA PRO A 164 17.01 -5.37 12.37
C PRO A 164 18.17 -5.95 13.22
N ASN A 165 19.35 -5.46 12.95
CA ASN A 165 20.59 -5.79 13.68
C ASN A 165 21.02 -7.27 13.62
N ILE A 166 20.48 -8.01 12.67
CA ILE A 166 20.96 -9.39 12.38
C ILE A 166 22.01 -9.34 11.29
N LEU A 167 23.17 -9.93 11.58
CA LEU A 167 24.30 -10.02 10.62
C LEU A 167 23.87 -10.84 9.39
N ARG A 168 24.16 -10.32 8.22
CA ARG A 168 23.96 -10.96 6.93
C ARG A 168 25.22 -11.73 6.52
N PRO A 169 25.11 -12.70 5.61
CA PRO A 169 26.29 -13.41 5.08
C PRO A 169 27.34 -12.50 4.42
N ASP A 170 26.92 -11.34 3.92
CA ASP A 170 27.80 -10.35 3.28
C ASP A 170 28.47 -9.37 4.28
N GLY A 171 28.35 -9.61 5.58
CA GLY A 171 28.98 -8.84 6.66
C GLY A 171 28.25 -7.53 7.00
N LYS A 172 27.07 -7.30 6.46
CA LYS A 172 26.26 -6.10 6.72
C LYS A 172 25.03 -6.42 7.58
N TYR A 173 24.37 -5.38 8.04
CA TYR A 173 23.17 -5.45 8.87
C TYR A 173 22.00 -4.75 8.21
N LYS A 174 20.77 -5.28 8.40
CA LYS A 174 19.58 -4.46 8.24
C LYS A 174 19.53 -3.52 9.44
N VAL A 175 19.46 -2.22 9.19
CA VAL A 175 19.43 -1.21 10.27
C VAL A 175 18.26 -0.26 10.10
N GLU A 176 17.66 0.14 11.21
CA GLU A 176 16.66 1.20 11.23
C GLU A 176 17.35 2.56 11.22
N ILE A 177 16.76 3.53 10.52
CA ILE A 177 17.21 4.92 10.47
C ILE A 177 16.05 5.86 10.79
N SER A 178 16.35 7.06 11.28
CA SER A 178 15.34 8.08 11.53
C SER A 178 14.90 8.78 10.23
N TYR A 179 13.79 9.50 10.30
CA TYR A 179 13.35 10.39 9.20
C TYR A 179 14.40 11.48 8.91
N GLU A 180 15.00 12.05 9.95
CA GLU A 180 16.04 13.07 9.84
C GLU A 180 17.28 12.55 9.15
N GLU A 181 17.72 11.34 9.48
CA GLU A 181 18.84 10.67 8.78
C GLU A 181 18.49 10.43 7.32
N LEU A 182 17.30 9.90 7.03
CA LEU A 182 16.84 9.64 5.65
C LEU A 182 16.89 10.91 4.79
N MET A 183 16.49 12.05 5.34
CA MET A 183 16.34 13.29 4.58
C MET A 183 17.63 14.13 4.53
N ASN A 184 18.49 14.06 5.55
CA ASN A 184 19.60 15.00 5.70
C ASN A 184 20.99 14.39 5.47
N LEU A 185 21.16 13.07 5.66
CA LEU A 185 22.47 12.45 5.44
C LEU A 185 22.72 12.20 3.95
N PRO A 186 23.99 12.38 3.50
CA PRO A 186 24.41 11.92 2.19
C PRO A 186 24.15 10.42 2.01
N LYS A 187 23.72 10.02 0.82
CA LYS A 187 23.34 8.61 0.55
C LYS A 187 24.49 7.62 0.77
N ASP A 188 25.72 8.04 0.57
CA ASP A 188 26.90 7.22 0.87
C ASP A 188 27.06 6.97 2.37
N GLU A 189 26.86 8.00 3.18
CA GLU A 189 26.90 7.89 4.63
C GLU A 189 25.76 7.01 5.16
N LEU A 190 24.56 7.14 4.62
CA LEU A 190 23.45 6.24 4.93
C LEU A 190 23.84 4.77 4.69
N LEU A 191 24.43 4.45 3.56
CA LEU A 191 24.82 3.08 3.25
C LEU A 191 25.91 2.54 4.21
N LEU A 192 26.80 3.40 4.73
CA LEU A 192 27.80 3.02 5.72
C LEU A 192 27.19 2.63 7.07
N LEU A 193 25.99 3.12 7.41
CA LEU A 193 25.30 2.74 8.65
C LEU A 193 25.02 1.23 8.74
N THR A 194 24.98 0.53 7.62
CA THR A 194 24.77 -0.92 7.57
C THR A 194 25.98 -1.76 7.98
N CYS A 195 27.15 -1.14 8.18
CA CYS A 195 28.39 -1.86 8.54
C CYS A 195 28.42 -2.34 10.00
N GLN A 196 27.51 -1.86 10.84
CA GLN A 196 27.42 -2.26 12.26
C GLN A 196 25.98 -2.24 12.74
N PRO A 197 25.64 -3.02 13.79
CA PRO A 197 24.32 -2.95 14.38
C PRO A 197 24.09 -1.59 15.03
N ARG A 198 22.83 -1.14 15.06
CA ARG A 198 22.49 0.18 15.61
C ARG A 198 21.32 0.07 16.59
N ASN A 199 21.48 0.69 17.75
CA ASN A 199 20.36 1.00 18.63
C ASN A 199 19.87 2.40 18.24
N THR A 200 18.94 2.45 17.31
CA THR A 200 18.28 3.71 16.97
C THR A 200 17.21 3.98 18.01
N SER A 201 17.44 4.96 18.86
CA SER A 201 16.37 5.69 19.52
C SER A 201 15.71 6.56 18.43
N THR A 202 14.79 6.00 17.70
CA THR A 202 13.98 6.79 16.78
C THR A 202 12.94 7.51 17.65
N ASP A 203 12.95 8.84 17.64
CA ASP A 203 11.86 9.66 18.16
C ASP A 203 10.63 9.48 17.24
N THR A 204 10.11 8.25 17.23
CA THR A 204 8.94 7.93 16.43
C THR A 204 7.70 8.50 17.09
N VAL A 205 6.98 9.31 16.35
CA VAL A 205 5.64 9.76 16.74
C VAL A 205 4.70 8.56 16.66
N ALA A 206 3.81 8.43 17.65
CA ALA A 206 2.81 7.36 17.62
C ALA A 206 1.95 7.48 16.35
N PRO A 207 1.77 6.38 15.59
CA PRO A 207 0.97 6.41 14.38
C PRO A 207 -0.51 6.60 14.73
N ASN A 208 -1.17 7.47 13.97
CA ASN A 208 -2.61 7.73 14.07
C ASN A 208 -3.28 7.54 12.70
N LEU A 209 -4.59 7.46 12.69
CA LEU A 209 -5.36 7.38 11.47
C LEU A 209 -5.21 8.68 10.65
N THR A 210 -4.92 8.54 9.37
CA THR A 210 -4.75 9.64 8.42
C THR A 210 -5.72 9.52 7.24
N ALA A 211 -5.70 10.49 6.34
CA ALA A 211 -6.46 10.42 5.09
C ALA A 211 -6.08 9.21 4.21
N MET A 212 -4.98 8.53 4.50
CA MET A 212 -4.60 7.27 3.85
C MET A 212 -5.62 6.14 4.05
N SER A 213 -6.54 6.27 5.04
CA SER A 213 -7.67 5.35 5.20
C SER A 213 -8.60 5.33 3.99
N TYR A 214 -8.79 6.45 3.29
CA TYR A 214 -9.55 6.47 2.04
C TYR A 214 -8.93 5.55 0.98
N TRP A 215 -7.61 5.54 0.92
CA TRP A 215 -6.87 4.64 0.04
C TRP A 215 -7.10 3.16 0.38
N TYR A 216 -7.00 2.83 1.65
CA TYR A 216 -7.26 1.46 2.12
C TYR A 216 -8.69 1.02 1.83
N ASP A 217 -9.68 1.87 2.11
CA ASP A 217 -11.10 1.59 1.87
C ASP A 217 -11.40 1.42 0.38
N ALA A 218 -10.81 2.25 -0.49
CA ALA A 218 -10.92 2.12 -1.94
C ALA A 218 -10.29 0.81 -2.44
N ALA A 219 -9.11 0.45 -1.93
CA ALA A 219 -8.44 -0.79 -2.28
C ALA A 219 -9.22 -2.03 -1.83
N MET A 220 -9.84 -1.97 -0.65
CA MET A 220 -10.72 -3.02 -0.13
C MET A 220 -11.97 -3.18 -1.01
N ALA A 221 -12.56 -2.07 -1.45
CA ALA A 221 -13.70 -2.08 -2.37
C ALA A 221 -13.33 -2.70 -3.73
N ILE A 222 -12.18 -2.32 -4.29
CA ILE A 222 -11.66 -2.89 -5.56
C ILE A 222 -11.37 -4.38 -5.40
N GLU A 223 -10.71 -4.81 -4.33
CA GLU A 223 -10.45 -6.24 -4.08
C GLU A 223 -11.76 -7.03 -3.97
N THR A 224 -12.78 -6.47 -3.32
CA THR A 224 -14.10 -7.05 -3.26
C THR A 224 -14.69 -7.27 -4.66
N LEU A 225 -14.65 -6.26 -5.54
CA LEU A 225 -15.13 -6.38 -6.92
C LEU A 225 -14.34 -7.41 -7.72
N LEU A 226 -13.02 -7.46 -7.55
CA LEU A 226 -12.16 -8.45 -8.22
C LEU A 226 -12.51 -9.91 -7.82
N ARG A 227 -13.10 -10.12 -6.65
CA ARG A 227 -13.50 -11.43 -6.13
C ARG A 227 -14.95 -11.81 -6.40
N GLN A 228 -15.84 -10.83 -6.66
CA GLN A 228 -17.27 -11.07 -6.91
C GLN A 228 -17.59 -11.85 -8.19
N GLY A 229 -16.60 -12.07 -9.07
CA GLY A 229 -16.73 -12.84 -10.28
C GLY A 229 -16.24 -12.13 -11.54
N LYS A 230 -16.38 -12.81 -12.69
CA LYS A 230 -15.79 -12.35 -13.95
C LYS A 230 -16.32 -10.97 -14.39
N GLN A 231 -17.63 -10.79 -14.34
CA GLN A 231 -18.27 -9.54 -14.80
C GLN A 231 -17.84 -8.32 -13.98
N SER A 232 -17.86 -8.41 -12.63
CA SER A 232 -17.41 -7.31 -11.76
C SER A 232 -15.92 -7.00 -11.95
N LYS A 233 -15.10 -8.05 -12.13
CA LYS A 233 -13.67 -7.92 -12.41
C LYS A 233 -13.41 -7.22 -13.74
N GLU A 234 -14.15 -7.55 -14.79
CA GLU A 234 -14.03 -6.91 -16.10
C GLU A 234 -14.45 -5.44 -16.02
N ALA A 235 -15.56 -5.14 -15.33
CA ALA A 235 -16.05 -3.78 -15.15
C ALA A 235 -15.04 -2.89 -14.42
N ILE A 236 -14.54 -3.30 -13.26
CA ILE A 236 -13.58 -2.48 -12.52
C ILE A 236 -12.26 -2.31 -13.28
N ASN A 237 -11.76 -3.35 -13.97
CA ASN A 237 -10.56 -3.23 -14.79
C ASN A 237 -10.75 -2.22 -15.93
N ALA A 238 -11.89 -2.29 -16.63
CA ALA A 238 -12.20 -1.38 -17.72
C ALA A 238 -12.24 0.09 -17.25
N ILE A 239 -12.80 0.35 -16.07
CA ILE A 239 -12.84 1.69 -15.48
C ILE A 239 -11.44 2.16 -15.11
N LEU A 240 -10.63 1.35 -14.42
CA LEU A 240 -9.29 1.73 -13.99
C LEU A 240 -8.29 1.89 -15.16
N GLU A 241 -8.57 1.28 -16.31
CA GLU A 241 -7.79 1.43 -17.55
C GLU A 241 -8.30 2.59 -18.43
N CYS A 242 -9.39 3.26 -18.05
CA CYS A 242 -9.97 4.38 -18.81
C CYS A 242 -9.08 5.62 -18.70
N SER A 243 -8.70 6.19 -19.85
CA SER A 243 -7.86 7.40 -19.90
C SER A 243 -8.51 8.64 -19.25
N PHE A 244 -9.84 8.72 -19.25
CA PHE A 244 -10.56 9.76 -18.53
C PHE A 244 -10.42 9.60 -17.01
N ILE A 245 -10.53 8.37 -16.52
CA ILE A 245 -10.34 8.07 -15.08
C ILE A 245 -8.89 8.30 -14.67
N GLU A 246 -7.93 7.93 -15.53
CA GLU A 246 -6.51 8.26 -15.34
C GLU A 246 -6.30 9.79 -15.25
N HIS A 247 -6.85 10.55 -16.20
CA HIS A 247 -6.83 12.00 -16.19
C HIS A 247 -7.40 12.58 -14.90
N CYS A 248 -8.58 12.11 -14.48
CA CYS A 248 -9.19 12.55 -13.23
C CYS A 248 -8.32 12.25 -12.01
N TRP A 249 -7.60 11.13 -12.02
CA TRP A 249 -6.67 10.77 -10.95
C TRP A 249 -5.44 11.68 -10.90
N GLU A 250 -4.83 11.93 -12.07
CA GLU A 250 -3.58 12.70 -12.17
C GLU A 250 -3.78 14.19 -11.94
N ASN A 251 -4.98 14.73 -12.23
CA ASN A 251 -5.29 16.14 -12.21
C ASN A 251 -6.36 16.53 -11.19
N GLN A 252 -6.42 15.81 -10.05
CA GLN A 252 -7.47 16.02 -9.05
C GLN A 252 -7.59 17.47 -8.57
N ASP A 253 -6.47 18.17 -8.41
CA ASP A 253 -6.37 19.55 -7.93
C ASP A 253 -6.82 20.60 -8.95
N THR A 254 -6.97 20.23 -10.21
CA THR A 254 -7.35 21.11 -11.32
C THR A 254 -8.63 20.70 -12.03
N LEU A 255 -9.26 19.58 -11.59
CA LEU A 255 -10.51 19.11 -12.20
C LEU A 255 -11.59 20.19 -12.15
N SER A 256 -12.29 20.36 -13.28
CA SER A 256 -13.54 21.09 -13.29
C SER A 256 -14.68 20.28 -12.63
N GLU A 257 -15.71 20.99 -12.15
CA GLU A 257 -16.89 20.30 -11.58
C GLU A 257 -17.57 19.34 -12.57
N PRO A 258 -17.72 19.67 -13.87
CA PRO A 258 -18.28 18.72 -14.83
C PRO A 258 -17.45 17.46 -15.04
N GLU A 259 -16.12 17.54 -15.02
CA GLU A 259 -15.24 16.36 -15.10
C GLU A 259 -15.36 15.50 -13.84
N TRP A 260 -15.27 16.12 -12.68
CA TRP A 260 -15.43 15.44 -11.41
C TRP A 260 -16.78 14.73 -11.30
N PHE A 261 -17.90 15.39 -11.66
CA PHE A 261 -19.22 14.80 -11.64
C PHE A 261 -19.37 13.61 -12.60
N ARG A 262 -18.74 13.67 -13.80
CA ARG A 262 -18.74 12.54 -14.73
C ARG A 262 -17.93 11.37 -14.20
N MET A 263 -16.81 11.62 -13.54
CA MET A 263 -16.01 10.58 -12.86
C MET A 263 -16.85 9.88 -11.77
N VAL A 264 -17.56 10.64 -10.94
CA VAL A 264 -18.50 10.08 -9.93
C VAL A 264 -19.52 9.18 -10.61
N GLY A 265 -20.12 9.62 -11.72
CA GLY A 265 -21.11 8.86 -12.46
C GLY A 265 -20.56 7.57 -13.07
N VAL A 266 -19.32 7.56 -13.53
CA VAL A 266 -18.65 6.33 -14.02
C VAL A 266 -18.54 5.30 -12.90
N PHE A 267 -18.04 5.70 -11.72
CA PHE A 267 -17.88 4.78 -10.61
C PHE A 267 -19.21 4.27 -10.02
N ILE A 268 -20.27 5.07 -10.06
CA ILE A 268 -21.59 4.66 -9.57
C ILE A 268 -22.13 3.41 -10.28
N SER A 269 -21.74 3.18 -11.53
CA SER A 269 -22.10 1.96 -12.27
C SER A 269 -21.67 0.67 -11.58
N LEU A 270 -20.67 0.73 -10.68
CA LEU A 270 -20.21 -0.38 -9.85
C LEU A 270 -21.10 -0.62 -8.61
N GLY A 271 -22.15 0.15 -8.42
CA GLY A 271 -23.06 0.03 -7.28
C GLY A 271 -22.50 0.62 -5.98
N ASN A 272 -23.04 0.18 -4.84
CA ASN A 272 -22.70 0.76 -3.54
C ASN A 272 -21.23 0.56 -3.12
N VAL A 273 -20.55 -0.45 -3.68
CA VAL A 273 -19.14 -0.75 -3.41
C VAL A 273 -18.21 0.36 -3.94
N ALA A 274 -18.66 1.16 -4.90
CA ALA A 274 -17.86 2.24 -5.49
C ALA A 274 -17.67 3.46 -4.56
N ARG A 275 -18.48 3.62 -3.52
CA ARG A 275 -18.46 4.81 -2.65
C ARG A 275 -17.06 5.14 -2.09
N PRO A 276 -16.30 4.20 -1.49
CA PRO A 276 -14.94 4.47 -1.06
C PRO A 276 -14.00 4.88 -2.19
N ILE A 277 -14.16 4.29 -3.38
CA ILE A 277 -13.36 4.62 -4.57
C ILE A 277 -13.61 6.07 -4.99
N ILE A 278 -14.88 6.50 -5.01
CA ILE A 278 -15.26 7.88 -5.36
C ILE A 278 -14.64 8.87 -4.38
N HIS A 279 -14.68 8.61 -3.07
CA HIS A 279 -14.07 9.48 -2.07
C HIS A 279 -12.56 9.60 -2.26
N GLU A 280 -11.86 8.49 -2.51
CA GLU A 280 -10.43 8.50 -2.76
C GLU A 280 -10.07 9.29 -4.03
N PHE A 281 -10.79 9.09 -5.11
CA PHE A 281 -10.60 9.82 -6.36
C PHE A 281 -10.98 11.30 -6.27
N SER A 282 -11.75 11.68 -5.28
CA SER A 282 -12.17 13.08 -5.05
C SER A 282 -11.29 13.81 -4.04
N LEU A 283 -10.43 13.13 -3.30
CA LEU A 283 -9.71 13.68 -2.14
C LEU A 283 -8.85 14.92 -2.47
N GLY A 284 -8.28 15.00 -3.67
CA GLY A 284 -7.49 16.14 -4.16
C GLY A 284 -8.32 17.20 -4.87
N TYR A 285 -9.62 16.99 -5.13
CA TYR A 285 -10.48 17.96 -5.81
C TYR A 285 -10.69 19.20 -4.94
N PRO A 286 -10.53 20.43 -5.48
CA PRO A 286 -10.64 21.65 -4.66
C PRO A 286 -11.99 21.85 -3.96
N GLY A 287 -13.06 21.34 -4.56
CA GLY A 287 -14.42 21.35 -3.98
C GLY A 287 -14.72 20.13 -3.09
N TYR A 288 -13.73 19.29 -2.78
CA TYR A 288 -13.96 18.11 -1.98
C TYR A 288 -14.38 18.45 -0.55
N SER A 289 -15.50 17.90 -0.16
CA SER A 289 -15.84 17.60 1.22
C SER A 289 -16.57 16.25 1.25
N TYR A 290 -16.54 15.58 2.38
CA TYR A 290 -17.28 14.31 2.51
C TYR A 290 -18.76 14.50 2.17
N GLN A 291 -19.40 15.53 2.73
CA GLN A 291 -20.82 15.81 2.53
C GLN A 291 -21.15 16.17 1.07
N GLU A 292 -20.33 17.00 0.42
CA GLU A 292 -20.55 17.37 -0.99
C GLU A 292 -20.38 16.17 -1.91
N THR A 293 -19.38 15.32 -1.66
CA THR A 293 -19.20 14.08 -2.42
C THR A 293 -20.39 13.14 -2.26
N GLU A 294 -20.94 13.00 -1.05
CA GLU A 294 -22.15 12.22 -0.82
C GLU A 294 -23.39 12.80 -1.54
N ASN A 295 -23.52 14.13 -1.55
CA ASN A 295 -24.58 14.81 -2.30
C ASN A 295 -24.48 14.52 -3.80
N LYS A 296 -23.27 14.55 -4.36
CA LYS A 296 -23.01 14.24 -5.78
C LYS A 296 -23.26 12.76 -6.10
N ILE A 297 -22.88 11.85 -5.21
CA ILE A 297 -23.21 10.42 -5.33
C ILE A 297 -24.74 10.22 -5.38
N ALA A 298 -25.47 10.87 -4.49
CA ALA A 298 -26.94 10.81 -4.47
C ALA A 298 -27.54 11.41 -5.75
N GLN A 299 -27.05 12.58 -6.19
CA GLN A 299 -27.49 13.24 -7.43
C GLN A 299 -27.23 12.35 -8.66
N ALA A 300 -26.05 11.76 -8.78
CA ALA A 300 -25.70 10.89 -9.90
C ALA A 300 -26.54 9.59 -9.92
N LYS A 301 -26.89 9.03 -8.76
CA LYS A 301 -27.80 7.89 -8.66
C LYS A 301 -29.23 8.23 -9.12
N CYS A 302 -29.71 9.43 -8.81
CA CYS A 302 -31.05 9.88 -9.20
C CYS A 302 -31.14 10.27 -10.69
N ALA A 303 -30.01 10.60 -11.31
CA ALA A 303 -30.01 11.06 -12.70
C ALA A 303 -30.35 9.96 -13.72
N ASP A 304 -30.34 8.68 -13.32
CA ASP A 304 -30.60 7.49 -14.17
C ASP A 304 -29.95 7.55 -15.57
N ARG A 305 -28.82 8.27 -15.66
CA ARG A 305 -28.12 8.52 -16.90
C ARG A 305 -26.83 7.70 -16.93
N LYS A 306 -26.75 6.78 -17.89
CA LYS A 306 -25.47 6.09 -18.14
C LYS A 306 -24.42 7.06 -18.61
N ILE A 307 -23.23 7.00 -18.03
CA ILE A 307 -22.09 7.76 -18.46
C ILE A 307 -21.43 7.04 -19.65
N THR A 308 -21.65 7.57 -20.86
CA THR A 308 -21.08 7.05 -22.09
C THR A 308 -19.80 7.79 -22.45
N CYS A 309 -18.99 7.20 -23.35
CA CYS A 309 -17.80 7.87 -23.88
C CYS A 309 -18.14 9.20 -24.58
N GLU A 310 -19.26 9.25 -25.29
CA GLU A 310 -19.74 10.47 -25.96
C GLU A 310 -20.03 11.60 -24.92
N TYR A 311 -20.64 11.22 -23.78
CA TYR A 311 -20.92 12.20 -22.72
C TYR A 311 -19.64 12.67 -22.03
N ILE A 312 -18.63 11.81 -21.90
CA ILE A 312 -17.30 12.18 -21.39
C ILE A 312 -16.60 13.13 -22.37
N GLN A 313 -16.73 12.93 -23.68
CA GLN A 313 -16.08 13.76 -24.71
C GLN A 313 -16.54 15.23 -24.71
N GLU A 314 -17.66 15.56 -24.09
CA GLU A 314 -18.07 16.95 -23.91
C GLU A 314 -17.12 17.76 -23.02
N VAL A 315 -16.35 17.10 -22.15
CA VAL A 315 -15.43 17.74 -21.18
C VAL A 315 -13.98 17.27 -21.29
N TYR A 316 -13.76 16.08 -21.85
CA TYR A 316 -12.43 15.48 -21.97
C TYR A 316 -12.22 14.85 -23.35
N GLN A 317 -11.23 15.32 -24.09
CA GLN A 317 -10.86 14.75 -25.39
C GLN A 317 -10.08 13.45 -25.20
N CYS A 318 -10.78 12.33 -25.31
CA CYS A 318 -10.17 11.03 -25.21
C CYS A 318 -9.50 10.61 -26.54
N ASN A 319 -8.17 10.49 -26.51
CA ASN A 319 -7.38 10.09 -27.69
C ASN A 319 -7.11 8.57 -27.76
N ARG A 320 -7.52 7.78 -26.77
CA ARG A 320 -7.34 6.31 -26.76
C ARG A 320 -8.50 5.61 -27.46
N LYS A 321 -8.17 4.67 -28.35
CA LYS A 321 -9.13 3.66 -28.82
C LYS A 321 -9.26 2.61 -27.72
N CYS A 322 -10.23 2.79 -26.83
CA CYS A 322 -10.55 1.77 -25.83
C CYS A 322 -11.31 0.62 -26.48
N ASN A 323 -11.01 -0.62 -26.09
CA ASN A 323 -11.79 -1.78 -26.49
C ASN A 323 -13.17 -1.84 -25.78
N VAL A 324 -13.46 -0.92 -24.89
CA VAL A 324 -14.68 -0.80 -24.11
C VAL A 324 -15.50 0.35 -24.67
N ARG A 325 -16.72 0.06 -25.13
CA ARG A 325 -17.62 1.07 -25.74
C ARG A 325 -18.30 2.00 -24.73
N SER A 326 -18.23 1.68 -23.44
CA SER A 326 -18.74 2.52 -22.36
C SER A 326 -18.06 2.13 -21.03
N PRO A 327 -17.52 3.08 -20.25
CA PRO A 327 -16.94 2.78 -18.95
C PRO A 327 -18.01 2.58 -17.86
N GLY A 328 -19.29 2.85 -18.13
CA GLY A 328 -20.40 2.79 -17.17
C GLY A 328 -21.63 2.03 -17.65
#